data_396d34f70a056efcde3be08a8a8e2e33
#
_entry.id   396d34f70a056efcde3be08a8a8e2e33
#
_cell.length_a   1.000
_cell.length_b   1.000
_cell.length_c   1.000
_cell.angle_alpha   90.00
_cell.angle_beta   90.00
_cell.angle_gamma   90.00
#
_symmetry.space_group_name_H-M   'P 1'
#
loop_
_entity.id
_entity.type
_entity.pdbx_description
1 polymer ?
#
loop_
_entity_poly.entity_id
_entity_poly.type
_entity_poly.pdbx_seq_one_letter_code
_entity_poly.pdbx_strand_id
1 'polypeptide(L)'
;IGDRRTTIVLEAYVWDSIDSMLDREDVSLDEFCARVEATRLQSSMASSARLVVLTYFRLLEQINSPPFIDPELGRLQREGRLRAPDPADPPLPLLQLALRRFAQDEARVE
;
A
#
# COMPACT_ATOMS: atom_id res chain seq x y z
N ILE A 1 -16.22 13.29 -0.39
CA ILE A 1 -14.80 12.96 -0.52
C ILE A 1 -14.21 13.48 -1.81
N GLY A 2 -15.05 13.73 -2.79
CA GLY A 2 -14.58 14.40 -3.98
C GLY A 2 -13.86 15.69 -3.65
N ASP A 3 -14.33 16.38 -2.64
CA ASP A 3 -13.70 17.61 -2.19
C ASP A 3 -12.29 17.38 -1.69
N ARG A 4 -12.07 16.25 -1.02
CA ARG A 4 -10.74 15.93 -0.51
C ARG A 4 -9.76 15.71 -1.64
N ARG A 5 -10.21 15.09 -2.73
CA ARG A 5 -9.34 14.87 -3.86
C ARG A 5 -8.83 16.18 -4.42
N THR A 6 -9.64 17.21 -4.41
CA THR A 6 -9.22 18.50 -4.96
C THR A 6 -8.19 19.19 -4.08
N THR A 7 -8.05 18.76 -2.82
CA THR A 7 -7.05 19.36 -1.92
C THR A 7 -5.77 18.56 -1.86
N ILE A 8 -5.72 17.39 -2.49
CA ILE A 8 -4.51 16.57 -2.52
C ILE A 8 -3.90 16.69 -3.89
N VAL A 9 -2.70 17.25 -3.94
CA VAL A 9 -1.98 17.44 -5.20
C VAL A 9 -1.00 16.30 -5.36
N LEU A 10 -1.24 15.47 -6.38
CA LEU A 10 -0.38 14.34 -6.69
C LEU A 10 -0.08 14.33 -8.17
N GLU A 11 1.08 13.81 -8.51
CA GLU A 11 1.48 13.65 -9.89
C GLU A 11 0.59 12.64 -10.61
N ALA A 12 0.50 12.78 -11.93
CA ALA A 12 -0.37 11.91 -12.72
C ALA A 12 -0.03 10.43 -12.53
N TYR A 13 1.25 10.10 -12.51
CA TYR A 13 1.66 8.70 -12.34
C TYR A 13 1.30 8.17 -10.96
N VAL A 14 1.29 9.04 -9.95
CA VAL A 14 0.87 8.61 -8.62
C VAL A 14 -0.61 8.31 -8.62
N TRP A 15 -1.43 9.15 -9.25
CA TRP A 15 -2.87 8.88 -9.34
C TRP A 15 -3.14 7.59 -10.12
N ASP A 16 -2.40 7.36 -11.21
CA ASP A 16 -2.52 6.11 -11.97
C ASP A 16 -2.18 4.91 -11.11
N SER A 17 -1.12 5.03 -10.31
CA SER A 17 -0.70 3.95 -9.43
C SER A 17 -1.75 3.68 -8.35
N ILE A 18 -2.32 4.74 -7.80
CA ILE A 18 -3.39 4.58 -6.80
C ILE A 18 -4.56 3.84 -7.43
N ASP A 19 -4.98 4.25 -8.62
CA ASP A 19 -6.10 3.60 -9.28
C ASP A 19 -5.83 2.12 -9.52
N SER A 20 -4.63 1.78 -9.99
CA SER A 20 -4.25 0.38 -10.18
C SER A 20 -4.30 -0.41 -8.87
N MET A 21 -3.78 0.18 -7.81
CA MET A 21 -3.78 -0.47 -6.51
C MET A 21 -5.20 -0.70 -6.02
N LEU A 22 -6.06 0.30 -6.14
CA LEU A 22 -7.44 0.20 -5.67
C LEU A 22 -8.19 -0.89 -6.43
N ASP A 23 -7.96 -1.00 -7.74
CA ASP A 23 -8.57 -2.06 -8.53
C ASP A 23 -8.11 -3.44 -8.06
N ARG A 24 -6.82 -3.59 -7.80
CA ARG A 24 -6.28 -4.87 -7.37
C ARG A 24 -6.79 -5.28 -6.00
N GLU A 25 -6.98 -4.29 -5.12
CA GLU A 25 -7.37 -4.55 -3.73
C GLU A 25 -8.88 -4.49 -3.52
N ASP A 26 -9.61 -4.06 -4.55
CA ASP A 26 -11.06 -3.89 -4.46
C ASP A 26 -11.43 -2.95 -3.32
N VAL A 27 -10.77 -1.80 -3.28
CA VAL A 27 -10.94 -0.80 -2.23
C VAL A 27 -11.27 0.52 -2.90
N SER A 28 -12.18 1.27 -2.30
CA SER A 28 -12.54 2.59 -2.82
C SER A 28 -11.47 3.63 -2.46
N LEU A 29 -11.44 4.72 -3.23
CA LEU A 29 -10.55 5.82 -2.91
C LEU A 29 -10.87 6.39 -1.53
N ASP A 30 -12.15 6.48 -1.19
CA ASP A 30 -12.57 6.98 0.12
C ASP A 30 -11.98 6.15 1.24
N GLU A 31 -12.06 4.84 1.10
CA GLU A 31 -11.55 3.96 2.14
C GLU A 31 -10.02 4.02 2.21
N PHE A 32 -9.35 4.10 1.07
CA PHE A 32 -7.90 4.24 1.05
C PHE A 32 -7.48 5.51 1.78
N CYS A 33 -8.13 6.63 1.47
CA CYS A 33 -7.81 7.90 2.12
C CYS A 33 -8.07 7.84 3.60
N ALA A 34 -9.16 7.20 4.02
CA ALA A 34 -9.47 7.06 5.44
C ALA A 34 -8.41 6.24 6.17
N ARG A 35 -7.94 5.16 5.54
CA ARG A 35 -6.90 4.32 6.14
C ARG A 35 -5.57 5.06 6.26
N VAL A 36 -5.21 5.83 5.23
CA VAL A 36 -3.99 6.62 5.27
C VAL A 36 -4.09 7.69 6.34
N GLU A 37 -5.23 8.37 6.40
CA GLU A 37 -5.44 9.41 7.40
C GLU A 37 -5.32 8.86 8.82
N ALA A 38 -5.87 7.68 9.06
CA ALA A 38 -5.82 7.06 10.37
C ALA A 38 -4.40 6.61 10.75
N THR A 39 -3.54 6.42 9.75
CA THR A 39 -2.21 5.86 9.96
C THR A 39 -1.12 6.91 10.05
N ARG A 40 -1.27 8.01 9.30
CA ARG A 40 -0.20 9.01 9.22
C ARG A 40 -0.04 9.74 10.53
N LEU A 41 1.19 10.16 10.81
CA LEU A 41 1.50 10.93 12.00
C LEU A 41 1.95 12.33 11.64
N GLN A 42 3.08 12.47 10.97
CA GLN A 42 3.66 13.78 10.67
C GLN A 42 3.63 14.14 9.20
N SER A 43 3.60 13.14 8.34
CA SER A 43 3.60 13.38 6.90
C SER A 43 2.28 14.00 6.45
N SER A 44 2.34 14.82 5.42
CA SER A 44 1.12 15.33 4.80
C SER A 44 0.34 14.19 4.16
N MET A 45 -0.93 14.42 3.88
CA MET A 45 -1.74 13.39 3.21
C MET A 45 -1.15 13.03 1.86
N ALA A 46 -0.67 14.02 1.09
CA ALA A 46 -0.08 13.74 -0.21
C ALA A 46 1.18 12.89 -0.08
N SER A 47 2.08 13.25 0.84
CA SER A 47 3.29 12.47 1.05
C SER A 47 2.98 11.08 1.54
N SER A 48 2.02 10.97 2.44
CA SER A 48 1.62 9.66 2.98
C SER A 48 1.07 8.77 1.89
N ALA A 49 0.20 9.30 1.04
CA ALA A 49 -0.38 8.51 -0.05
C ALA A 49 0.71 8.04 -1.01
N ARG A 50 1.67 8.90 -1.34
CA ARG A 50 2.78 8.51 -2.22
C ARG A 50 3.58 7.37 -1.62
N LEU A 51 3.89 7.46 -0.33
CA LEU A 51 4.71 6.45 0.33
C LEU A 51 3.98 5.12 0.44
N VAL A 52 2.70 5.14 0.75
CA VAL A 52 1.93 3.90 0.83
C VAL A 52 1.86 3.22 -0.54
N VAL A 53 1.58 4.00 -1.59
CA VAL A 53 1.50 3.44 -2.93
C VAL A 53 2.85 2.89 -3.37
N LEU A 54 3.93 3.63 -3.13
CA LEU A 54 5.25 3.17 -3.47
C LEU A 54 5.57 1.87 -2.74
N THR A 55 5.29 1.82 -1.44
CA THR A 55 5.54 0.63 -0.64
C THR A 55 4.73 -0.56 -1.18
N TYR A 56 3.47 -0.32 -1.52
CA TYR A 56 2.62 -1.36 -2.07
C TYR A 56 3.23 -2.01 -3.32
N PHE A 57 3.66 -1.18 -4.26
CA PHE A 57 4.21 -1.72 -5.51
C PHE A 57 5.60 -2.32 -5.32
N ARG A 58 6.37 -1.83 -4.36
CA ARG A 58 7.64 -2.46 -4.03
C ARG A 58 7.42 -3.86 -3.44
N LEU A 59 6.42 -4.00 -2.59
CA LEU A 59 6.09 -5.32 -2.06
C LEU A 59 5.62 -6.26 -3.17
N LEU A 60 4.79 -5.74 -4.07
CA LEU A 60 4.31 -6.53 -5.19
C LEU A 60 5.47 -6.98 -6.08
N GLU A 61 6.42 -6.09 -6.30
CA GLU A 61 7.59 -6.42 -7.10
C GLU A 61 8.39 -7.56 -6.48
N GLN A 62 8.54 -7.53 -5.16
CA GLN A 62 9.29 -8.58 -4.45
C GLN A 62 8.59 -9.93 -4.55
N ILE A 63 7.27 -9.94 -4.51
CA ILE A 63 6.53 -11.18 -4.67
C ILE A 63 6.83 -11.83 -6.02
N ASN A 64 6.94 -11.00 -7.06
CA ASN A 64 7.18 -11.49 -8.41
C ASN A 64 8.66 -11.76 -8.69
N SER A 65 9.57 -11.24 -7.89
CA SER A 65 11.00 -11.31 -8.14
C SER A 65 11.77 -11.58 -6.85
N PRO A 66 11.70 -12.79 -6.30
CA PRO A 66 12.49 -13.11 -5.10
C PRO A 66 13.98 -12.94 -5.37
N PRO A 67 14.79 -12.82 -4.32
CA PRO A 67 14.47 -13.01 -2.91
C PRO A 67 13.74 -11.81 -2.31
N PHE A 68 13.01 -12.08 -1.23
CA PHE A 68 12.26 -11.04 -0.54
C PHE A 68 13.19 -10.23 0.34
N ILE A 69 13.15 -8.92 0.16
CA ILE A 69 13.91 -8.02 1.02
C ILE A 69 13.10 -7.68 2.27
N ASP A 70 11.78 -7.59 2.12
CA ASP A 70 10.92 -7.25 3.23
C ASP A 70 10.74 -8.45 4.16
N PRO A 71 11.00 -8.30 5.46
CA PRO A 71 10.89 -9.43 6.40
C PRO A 71 9.48 -9.99 6.52
N GLU A 72 8.44 -9.15 6.37
CA GLU A 72 7.07 -9.62 6.46
C GLU A 72 6.73 -10.56 5.30
N LEU A 73 7.19 -10.24 4.10
CA LEU A 73 6.97 -11.12 2.96
C LEU A 73 7.66 -12.45 3.17
N GLY A 74 8.88 -12.43 3.71
CA GLY A 74 9.59 -13.67 4.02
C GLY A 74 8.83 -14.52 5.01
N ARG A 75 8.27 -13.89 6.03
CA ARG A 75 7.48 -14.59 7.03
C ARG A 75 6.22 -15.20 6.42
N LEU A 76 5.53 -14.43 5.60
CA LEU A 76 4.32 -14.93 4.94
C LEU A 76 4.62 -16.12 4.05
N GLN A 77 5.77 -16.09 3.38
CA GLN A 77 6.16 -17.21 2.54
C GLN A 77 6.42 -18.47 3.38
N ARG A 78 7.13 -18.31 4.50
CA ARG A 78 7.42 -19.45 5.37
C ARG A 78 6.15 -20.05 5.94
N GLU A 79 5.12 -19.25 6.14
CA GLU A 79 3.83 -19.71 6.65
C GLU A 79 2.93 -20.27 5.56
N GLY A 80 3.39 -20.27 4.31
CA GLY A 80 2.60 -20.78 3.21
C GLY A 80 1.46 -19.87 2.79
N ARG A 81 1.48 -18.61 3.20
CA ARG A 81 0.41 -17.64 2.90
C ARG A 81 0.69 -16.80 1.67
N LEU A 82 1.91 -16.84 1.18
CA LEU A 82 2.31 -16.07 0.01
C LEU A 82 2.47 -17.00 -1.17
N ARG A 83 1.62 -16.82 -2.16
CA ARG A 83 1.68 -17.65 -3.36
C ARG A 83 1.22 -16.84 -4.54
N ALA A 84 1.43 -17.41 -5.73
CA ALA A 84 1.08 -16.73 -6.96
C ALA A 84 -0.40 -16.36 -6.95
N PRO A 85 -0.76 -15.21 -7.54
CA PRO A 85 -2.16 -14.83 -7.60
C PRO A 85 -2.99 -15.89 -8.33
N ASP A 86 -4.10 -16.25 -7.71
CA ASP A 86 -5.06 -17.19 -8.29
C ASP A 86 -6.42 -16.52 -8.18
N PRO A 87 -7.18 -16.40 -9.29
CA PRO A 87 -8.48 -15.74 -9.22
C PRO A 87 -9.43 -16.39 -8.22
N ALA A 88 -9.21 -17.66 -7.87
CA ALA A 88 -10.06 -18.36 -6.93
C ALA A 88 -9.67 -18.09 -5.48
N ASP A 89 -8.48 -17.53 -5.24
CA ASP A 89 -8.01 -17.26 -3.89
C ASP A 89 -8.33 -15.84 -3.47
N PRO A 90 -8.48 -15.59 -2.17
CA PRO A 90 -8.61 -14.22 -1.68
C PRO A 90 -7.37 -13.41 -2.04
N PRO A 91 -7.52 -12.11 -2.28
CA PRO A 91 -6.34 -11.28 -2.56
C PRO A 91 -5.38 -11.27 -1.38
N LEU A 92 -4.10 -11.15 -1.69
CA LEU A 92 -3.11 -10.97 -0.64
C LEU A 92 -3.35 -9.63 0.04
N PRO A 93 -3.15 -9.55 1.37
CA PRO A 93 -3.39 -8.30 2.10
C PRO A 93 -2.24 -7.30 1.92
N LEU A 94 -1.88 -7.00 0.69
CA LEU A 94 -0.72 -6.16 0.41
C LEU A 94 -0.94 -4.72 0.82
N LEU A 95 -2.15 -4.20 0.62
CA LEU A 95 -2.43 -2.83 1.03
C LEU A 95 -2.30 -2.69 2.54
N GLN A 96 -2.84 -3.64 3.29
CA GLN A 96 -2.71 -3.60 4.73
C GLN A 96 -1.25 -3.70 5.16
N LEU A 97 -0.48 -4.56 4.50
CA LEU A 97 0.94 -4.68 4.79
C LEU A 97 1.68 -3.38 4.47
N ALA A 98 1.35 -2.75 3.36
CA ALA A 98 1.95 -1.47 2.98
C ALA A 98 1.63 -0.39 4.01
N LEU A 99 0.39 -0.35 4.48
CA LEU A 99 -0.01 0.61 5.51
C LEU A 99 0.72 0.37 6.81
N ARG A 100 0.89 -0.90 7.19
CA ARG A 100 1.61 -1.24 8.41
C ARG A 100 3.08 -0.83 8.30
N ARG A 101 3.68 -1.07 7.15
CA ARG A 101 5.07 -0.68 6.93
C ARG A 101 5.21 0.83 6.98
N PHE A 102 4.27 1.53 6.35
CA PHE A 102 4.27 2.99 6.40
C PHE A 102 4.15 3.48 7.85
N ALA A 103 3.28 2.87 8.63
CA ALA A 103 3.11 3.26 10.04
C ALA A 103 4.39 3.05 10.82
N GLN A 104 5.10 1.96 10.56
CA GLN A 104 6.37 1.69 11.22
C GLN A 104 7.42 2.73 10.86
N ASP A 105 7.47 3.11 9.58
CA ASP A 105 8.43 4.10 9.14
C ASP A 105 8.11 5.48 9.71
N GLU A 106 6.82 5.83 9.80
CA GLU A 106 6.42 7.09 10.42
C GLU A 106 6.82 7.14 11.89
N ALA A 107 6.63 6.03 12.59
CA ALA A 107 6.95 5.98 14.02
C ALA A 107 8.45 6.05 14.27
N ARG A 108 9.28 5.72 13.28
CA ARG A 108 10.73 5.73 13.43
C ARG A 108 11.34 7.10 13.18
N VAL A 109 10.58 8.02 12.64
CA VAL A 109 11.09 9.37 12.38
C VAL A 109 11.13 10.14 13.68
N GLU A 110 12.26 10.65 14.01
CA GLU A 110 12.41 11.36 15.27
C GLU A 110 12.83 12.76 15.04
#